data_02bb6809a4e21bc5d5dba51a2b13f6b3
#
_entry.id   02bb6809a4e21bc5d5dba51a2b13f6b3
#
_cell.length_a   1.000
_cell.length_b   1.000
_cell.length_c   1.000
_cell.angle_alpha   90.00
_cell.angle_beta   90.00
_cell.angle_gamma   90.00
#
_symmetry.space_group_name_H-M   'P 1'
#
loop_
_entity.id
_entity.type
_entity.pdbx_description
1 polymer ?
#
loop_
_entity_poly.entity_id
_entity_poly.type
_entity_poly.pdbx_seq_one_letter_code
_entity_poly.pdbx_strand_id
1 'polypeptide(L)'
;MKVIITDEAKANFNKLDGSVKKQIIKALEKLETLKDPRDSGKALVANLSGLWRYRVGDYRLICLLKDDELIILLLNIVKRDEAYLDKNVKLLLKLKEKAEKPS
;
A
#
# COMPACT_ATOMS: atom_id res chain seq x y z
N MET A 1 4.76 2.57 13.30
CA MET A 1 5.54 1.71 12.38
C MET A 1 6.10 2.57 11.25
N LYS A 2 7.24 2.21 10.71
CA LYS A 2 7.90 2.96 9.64
C LYS A 2 7.38 2.52 8.27
N VAL A 3 7.08 3.48 7.38
CA VAL A 3 6.67 3.19 6.01
C VAL A 3 7.91 2.98 5.15
N ILE A 4 7.90 1.88 4.39
CA ILE A 4 8.91 1.59 3.37
C ILE A 4 8.20 1.47 2.03
N ILE A 5 8.70 2.20 1.03
CA ILE A 5 8.11 2.25 -0.31
C ILE A 5 8.88 1.30 -1.21
N THR A 6 8.18 0.30 -1.77
CA THR A 6 8.79 -0.63 -2.71
C THR A 6 9.09 0.04 -4.04
N ASP A 7 9.96 -0.56 -4.84
CA ASP A 7 10.31 -0.03 -6.17
C ASP A 7 9.08 0.09 -7.08
N GLU A 8 8.17 -0.88 -7.01
CA GLU A 8 6.93 -0.85 -7.80
C GLU A 8 6.06 0.34 -7.41
N ALA A 9 5.86 0.54 -6.11
CA ALA A 9 5.08 1.67 -5.62
C ALA A 9 5.72 3.00 -5.96
N LYS A 10 7.05 3.08 -5.85
CA LYS A 10 7.80 4.29 -6.19
C LYS A 10 7.66 4.64 -7.68
N ALA A 11 7.72 3.65 -8.55
CA ALA A 11 7.55 3.86 -9.99
C ALA A 11 6.18 4.45 -10.30
N ASN A 12 5.13 3.91 -9.67
CA ASN A 12 3.77 4.42 -9.84
C ASN A 12 3.61 5.81 -9.22
N PHE A 13 4.19 6.03 -8.06
CA PHE A 13 4.18 7.34 -7.39
C PHE A 13 4.76 8.43 -8.30
N ASN A 14 5.88 8.14 -8.95
CA ASN A 14 6.56 9.12 -9.80
C ASN A 14 5.74 9.57 -11.01
N LYS A 15 4.74 8.80 -11.41
CA LYS A 15 3.85 9.12 -12.53
C LYS A 15 2.68 10.02 -12.16
N LEU A 16 2.49 10.28 -10.87
CA LEU A 16 1.32 11.02 -10.39
C LEU A 16 1.55 12.53 -10.43
N ASP A 17 0.44 13.28 -10.45
CA ASP A 17 0.49 14.74 -10.36
C ASP A 17 1.07 15.19 -9.03
N GLY A 18 1.68 16.37 -9.01
CA GLY A 18 2.29 16.90 -7.80
C GLY A 18 1.33 17.05 -6.63
N SER A 19 0.06 17.43 -6.90
CA SER A 19 -0.96 17.55 -5.85
C SER A 19 -1.30 16.19 -5.22
N VAL A 20 -1.39 15.15 -6.05
CA VAL A 20 -1.65 13.78 -5.58
C VAL A 20 -0.46 13.25 -4.79
N LYS A 21 0.76 13.50 -5.27
CA LYS A 21 1.99 13.11 -4.55
C LYS A 21 2.01 13.69 -3.15
N LYS A 22 1.66 14.97 -3.00
CA LYS A 22 1.61 15.64 -1.69
C LYS A 22 0.59 15.00 -0.77
N GLN A 23 -0.59 14.65 -1.28
CA GLN A 23 -1.63 13.99 -0.50
C GLN A 23 -1.16 12.62 -0.02
N ILE A 24 -0.50 11.87 -0.88
CA ILE A 24 0.01 10.54 -0.54
C ILE A 24 1.12 10.64 0.53
N ILE A 25 2.05 11.58 0.37
CA ILE A 25 3.12 11.78 1.37
C ILE A 25 2.52 12.11 2.74
N LYS A 26 1.53 13.02 2.79
CA LYS A 26 0.85 13.35 4.04
C LYS A 26 0.17 12.13 4.66
N ALA A 27 -0.47 11.31 3.83
CA ALA A 27 -1.13 10.10 4.31
C ALA A 27 -0.13 9.11 4.90
N LEU A 28 1.02 8.93 4.24
CA LEU A 28 2.07 8.03 4.73
C LEU A 28 2.68 8.54 6.04
N GLU A 29 2.93 9.84 6.14
CA GLU A 29 3.43 10.44 7.37
C GLU A 29 2.45 10.24 8.53
N LYS A 30 1.15 10.40 8.26
CA LYS A 30 0.10 10.18 9.26
C LYS A 30 0.07 8.73 9.73
N LEU A 31 0.23 7.77 8.79
CA LEU A 31 0.27 6.36 9.15
C LEU A 31 1.41 6.04 10.11
N GLU A 32 2.55 6.67 9.94
CA GLU A 32 3.70 6.47 10.82
C GLU A 32 3.44 6.94 12.24
N THR A 33 2.49 7.86 12.44
CA THR A 33 2.15 8.39 13.77
C THR A 33 1.10 7.56 14.50
N LEU A 34 0.39 6.66 13.81
CA LEU A 34 -0.65 5.85 14.44
C LEU A 34 -0.02 4.79 15.34
N LYS A 35 -0.64 4.54 16.50
CA LYS A 35 -0.23 3.46 17.39
C LYS A 35 -0.37 2.12 16.70
N ASP A 36 -1.50 1.93 16.01
CA ASP A 36 -1.76 0.73 15.22
C ASP A 36 -2.20 1.17 13.82
N PRO A 37 -1.45 0.81 12.77
CA PRO A 37 -1.83 1.17 11.40
C PRO A 37 -3.17 0.58 10.98
N ARG A 38 -3.68 -0.42 11.70
CA ARG A 38 -4.99 -1.02 11.44
C ARG A 38 -6.15 -0.19 11.97
N ASP A 39 -5.88 0.87 12.72
CA ASP A 39 -6.92 1.82 13.16
C ASP A 39 -7.48 2.64 11.99
N SER A 40 -6.81 2.66 10.86
CA SER A 40 -7.24 3.33 9.64
C SER A 40 -7.24 2.32 8.49
N GLY A 41 -7.93 2.64 7.41
CA GLY A 41 -7.99 1.78 6.23
C GLY A 41 -8.84 0.54 6.45
N LYS A 42 -8.67 -0.43 5.55
CA LYS A 42 -9.44 -1.69 5.57
C LYS A 42 -8.61 -2.86 5.09
N ALA A 43 -8.89 -4.05 5.65
CA ALA A 43 -8.29 -5.29 5.21
C ALA A 43 -8.82 -5.68 3.83
N LEU A 44 -7.96 -6.24 3.00
CA LEU A 44 -8.37 -6.88 1.75
C LEU A 44 -8.81 -8.32 2.06
N VAL A 45 -9.59 -8.88 1.15
CA VAL A 45 -10.24 -10.19 1.38
C VAL A 45 -9.86 -11.18 0.29
N ALA A 46 -10.35 -12.43 0.41
CA ALA A 46 -10.13 -13.52 -0.52
C ALA A 46 -8.64 -13.77 -0.72
N ASN A 47 -8.19 -13.90 -1.97
CA ASN A 47 -6.79 -14.19 -2.29
C ASN A 47 -5.83 -13.04 -1.96
N LEU A 48 -6.34 -11.85 -1.66
CA LEU A 48 -5.54 -10.70 -1.22
C LEU A 48 -5.56 -10.54 0.30
N SER A 49 -6.10 -11.51 1.02
CA SER A 49 -6.13 -11.52 2.48
C SER A 49 -4.71 -11.35 3.04
N GLY A 50 -4.56 -10.54 4.08
CA GLY A 50 -3.26 -10.19 4.65
C GLY A 50 -2.74 -8.84 4.20
N LEU A 51 -3.32 -8.28 3.15
CA LEU A 51 -3.00 -6.92 2.71
C LEU A 51 -3.98 -5.92 3.31
N TRP A 52 -3.54 -4.67 3.37
CA TRP A 52 -4.31 -3.57 3.95
C TRP A 52 -4.35 -2.42 2.96
N ARG A 53 -5.48 -1.73 2.85
CA ARG A 53 -5.60 -0.58 1.95
C ARG A 53 -5.91 0.69 2.71
N TYR A 54 -5.32 1.78 2.23
CA TYR A 54 -5.63 3.13 2.71
C TYR A 54 -6.11 3.97 1.53
N ARG A 55 -7.16 4.74 1.74
CA ARG A 55 -7.76 5.57 0.70
C ARG A 55 -7.14 6.97 0.74
N VAL A 56 -6.66 7.45 -0.41
CA VAL A 56 -6.15 8.82 -0.57
C VAL A 56 -6.77 9.37 -1.85
N GLY A 57 -7.85 10.16 -1.71
CA GLY A 57 -8.58 10.68 -2.86
C GLY A 57 -9.06 9.55 -3.78
N ASP A 58 -8.71 9.61 -5.04
CA ASP A 58 -9.07 8.60 -6.03
C ASP A 58 -8.11 7.42 -6.08
N TYR A 59 -7.17 7.35 -5.17
CA TYR A 59 -6.15 6.31 -5.14
C TYR A 59 -6.25 5.45 -3.89
N ARG A 60 -5.71 4.24 -3.98
CA ARG A 60 -5.59 3.32 -2.85
C ARG A 60 -4.14 2.93 -2.69
N LEU A 61 -3.68 3.00 -1.45
CA LEU A 61 -2.35 2.53 -1.06
C LEU A 61 -2.51 1.10 -0.58
N ILE A 62 -1.86 0.16 -1.24
CA ILE A 62 -1.94 -1.26 -0.89
C ILE A 62 -0.67 -1.63 -0.13
N CYS A 63 -0.84 -2.06 1.12
CA CYS A 63 0.26 -2.27 2.04
C CYS A 63 0.26 -3.68 2.63
N LEU A 64 1.45 -4.14 3.00
CA LEU A 64 1.63 -5.31 3.84
C LEU A 64 2.17 -4.82 5.18
N LEU A 65 1.47 -5.15 6.26
CA LEU A 65 1.86 -4.76 7.61
C LEU A 65 2.72 -5.86 8.22
N LYS A 66 3.99 -5.55 8.45
CA LYS A 66 4.94 -6.48 9.05
C LYS A 66 5.16 -6.12 10.52
N ASP A 67 4.32 -6.67 11.38
CA ASP A 67 4.30 -6.30 12.81
C ASP A 67 5.61 -6.61 13.53
N ASP A 68 6.19 -7.75 13.25
CA ASP A 68 7.45 -8.17 13.88
C ASP A 68 8.64 -7.29 13.50
N GLU A 69 8.57 -6.63 12.36
CA GLU A 69 9.61 -5.70 11.90
C GLU A 69 9.24 -4.24 12.10
N LEU A 70 8.02 -3.96 12.57
CA LEU A 70 7.46 -2.62 12.76
C LEU A 70 7.47 -1.80 11.47
N ILE A 71 7.12 -2.45 10.35
CA ILE A 71 7.17 -1.86 9.01
C ILE A 71 5.78 -1.90 8.37
N ILE A 72 5.43 -0.80 7.69
CA ILE A 72 4.32 -0.71 6.74
C ILE A 72 4.95 -0.72 5.36
N LEU A 73 4.84 -1.83 4.65
CA LEU A 73 5.44 -1.96 3.33
C LEU A 73 4.43 -1.57 2.26
N LEU A 74 4.65 -0.43 1.60
CA LEU A 74 3.78 0.05 0.53
C LEU A 74 4.11 -0.73 -0.75
N LEU A 75 3.22 -1.66 -1.10
CA LEU A 75 3.42 -2.53 -2.26
C LEU A 75 3.06 -1.86 -3.58
N ASN A 76 1.98 -1.10 -3.59
CA ASN A 76 1.53 -0.45 -4.82
C ASN A 76 0.56 0.70 -4.53
N ILE A 77 0.42 1.57 -5.51
CA ILE A 77 -0.54 2.67 -5.53
C ILE A 77 -1.39 2.47 -6.76
N VAL A 78 -2.70 2.31 -6.58
CA VAL A 78 -3.63 2.02 -7.68
C VAL A 78 -4.81 2.96 -7.65
N LYS A 79 -5.39 3.22 -8.82
CA LYS A 79 -6.63 3.98 -8.90
C LYS A 79 -7.76 3.16 -8.28
N ARG A 80 -8.67 3.85 -7.61
CA ARG A 80 -9.80 3.24 -6.91
C ARG A 80 -10.61 2.29 -7.78
N ASP A 81 -10.95 2.72 -9.00
CA ASP A 81 -11.77 1.95 -9.93
C ASP A 81 -11.00 0.85 -10.66
N GLU A 82 -9.68 0.86 -10.58
CA GLU A 82 -8.81 -0.13 -11.22
C GLU A 82 -8.23 -1.15 -10.24
N ALA A 83 -8.42 -0.93 -8.94
CA ALA A 83 -7.77 -1.72 -7.88
C ALA A 83 -8.03 -3.22 -8.00
N TYR A 84 -9.21 -3.61 -8.44
CA TYR A 84 -9.61 -5.02 -8.50
C TYR A 84 -9.69 -5.57 -9.92
N LEU A 85 -9.13 -4.89 -10.91
CA LEU A 85 -8.97 -5.45 -12.25
C LEU A 85 -8.00 -6.64 -12.18
N ASP A 86 -8.25 -7.67 -12.98
CA ASP A 86 -7.47 -8.91 -12.96
C ASP A 86 -5.96 -8.68 -13.03
N LYS A 87 -5.52 -7.78 -13.91
CA LYS A 87 -4.10 -7.46 -14.07
C LYS A 87 -3.49 -6.90 -12.79
N ASN A 88 -4.24 -6.07 -12.07
CA ASN A 88 -3.78 -5.47 -10.81
C ASN A 88 -3.80 -6.48 -9.67
N VAL A 89 -4.81 -7.34 -9.62
CA VAL A 89 -4.90 -8.40 -8.63
C VAL A 89 -3.72 -9.37 -8.80
N LYS A 90 -3.42 -9.78 -10.04
CA LYS A 90 -2.29 -10.65 -10.32
C LYS A 90 -0.96 -10.03 -9.89
N LEU A 91 -0.78 -8.74 -10.18
CA LEU A 91 0.42 -8.03 -9.76
C LEU A 91 0.53 -7.95 -8.25
N LEU A 92 -0.57 -7.62 -7.56
CA LEU A 92 -0.59 -7.57 -6.09
C LEU A 92 -0.25 -8.91 -5.46
N LEU A 93 -0.73 -10.01 -6.04
CA LEU A 93 -0.39 -11.35 -5.56
C LEU A 93 1.10 -11.63 -5.68
N LYS A 94 1.71 -11.23 -6.79
CA LYS A 94 3.16 -11.37 -6.98
C LYS A 94 3.94 -10.51 -6.01
N LEU A 95 3.52 -9.27 -5.81
CA LEU A 95 4.17 -8.35 -4.88
C LEU A 95 4.06 -8.84 -3.44
N LYS A 96 2.87 -9.35 -3.07
CA LYS A 96 2.65 -9.92 -1.75
C LYS A 96 3.57 -11.12 -1.51
N GLU A 97 3.62 -12.05 -2.46
CA GLU A 97 4.46 -13.24 -2.36
C GLU A 97 5.92 -12.87 -2.19
N LYS A 98 6.41 -11.93 -3.02
CA LYS A 98 7.79 -11.45 -2.95
C LYS A 98 8.09 -10.81 -1.60
N ALA A 99 7.15 -10.02 -1.08
CA ALA A 99 7.33 -9.29 0.18
C ALA A 99 7.29 -10.22 1.41
N GLU A 100 6.58 -11.34 1.32
CA GLU A 100 6.46 -12.31 2.40
C GLU A 100 7.62 -13.30 2.47
N LYS A 101 8.42 -13.40 1.39
CA LYS A 101 9.58 -14.28 1.39
C LYS A 101 10.66 -13.73 2.32
N PRO A 102 11.29 -14.57 3.13
CA PRO A 102 12.45 -14.15 3.90
C PRO A 102 13.58 -13.78 2.94
N SER A 103 14.24 -12.67 3.23
CA SER A 103 15.36 -12.18 2.44
C SER A 103 16.60 -13.04 2.65
#